data_fd2fbe0382dc4faa670b63dd5b316597
#
_entry.id   fd2fbe0382dc4faa670b63dd5b316597
#
_cell.length_a   1.000
_cell.length_b   1.000
_cell.length_c   1.000
_cell.angle_alpha   90.00
_cell.angle_beta   90.00
_cell.angle_gamma   90.00
#
_symmetry.space_group_name_H-M   'P 1'
#
loop_
_entity.id
_entity.type
_entity.pdbx_description
1 polymer ?
#
loop_
_entity_poly.entity_id
_entity_poly.type
_entity_poly.pdbx_seq_one_letter_code
_entity_poly.pdbx_strand_id
1 'polypeptide(L)'
;MRKNACMLENPISANQMYAPIARGKMVKSKKYNLWIEKNLPLVKEQMEVIESFPINLEIMILANHLWCMKHDSDNLVKPLIDLLVKAEIIPDDTSRYIENISVRYLYMPGPPTVRISYDFVE
;
A
#
# COMPACT_ATOMS: atom_id res chain seq x y z
N MET A 1 -5.42 -21.91 -6.75
CA MET A 1 -5.59 -21.15 -5.51
C MET A 1 -5.71 -19.67 -5.83
N ARG A 2 -6.68 -19.00 -5.24
CA ARG A 2 -6.92 -17.58 -5.48
C ARG A 2 -5.89 -16.73 -4.75
N LYS A 3 -5.21 -15.84 -5.49
CA LYS A 3 -4.20 -14.94 -4.92
C LYS A 3 -4.84 -13.59 -4.57
N ASN A 4 -5.28 -13.45 -3.33
CA ASN A 4 -5.98 -12.26 -2.87
C ASN A 4 -5.23 -11.48 -1.78
N ALA A 5 -3.95 -11.76 -1.62
CA ALA A 5 -3.13 -11.09 -0.61
C ALA A 5 -1.67 -11.00 -1.07
N CYS A 6 -0.96 -10.00 -0.56
CA CYS A 6 0.48 -9.90 -0.75
C CYS A 6 1.17 -9.41 0.50
N MET A 7 2.47 -9.73 0.61
CA MET A 7 3.34 -9.27 1.69
C MET A 7 4.47 -8.45 1.08
N LEU A 8 4.71 -7.28 1.66
CA LEU A 8 5.76 -6.36 1.22
C LEU A 8 6.60 -5.93 2.40
N GLU A 9 7.86 -5.61 2.17
CA GLU A 9 8.76 -5.11 3.19
C GLU A 9 8.94 -3.60 3.08
N ASN A 10 9.26 -2.97 4.20
CA ASN A 10 9.63 -1.57 4.29
C ASN A 10 8.62 -0.63 3.62
N PRO A 11 7.38 -0.55 4.15
CA PRO A 11 6.39 0.38 3.61
C PRO A 11 6.91 1.82 3.70
N ILE A 12 6.49 2.65 2.73
CA ILE A 12 6.88 4.05 2.67
C ILE A 12 5.69 4.91 3.09
N SER A 13 5.96 6.06 3.71
CA SER A 13 4.90 6.97 4.12
C SER A 13 4.54 7.96 3.00
N ALA A 14 3.32 8.50 3.06
CA ALA A 14 2.86 9.52 2.12
C ALA A 14 3.76 10.77 2.16
N ASN A 15 4.33 11.08 3.31
CA ASN A 15 5.26 12.20 3.47
C ASN A 15 6.52 12.06 2.61
N GLN A 16 6.84 10.86 2.19
CA GLN A 16 8.03 10.56 1.40
C GLN A 16 7.73 10.36 -0.09
N MET A 17 6.46 10.53 -0.51
CA MET A 17 6.06 10.32 -1.91
C MET A 17 6.50 11.43 -2.84
N TYR A 18 6.62 12.65 -2.34
CA TYR A 18 6.89 13.83 -3.14
C TYR A 18 8.12 14.57 -2.65
N ALA A 19 8.80 15.24 -3.58
CA ALA A 19 9.94 16.10 -3.27
C ALA A 19 9.74 17.44 -3.96
N PRO A 20 10.13 18.56 -3.32
CA PRO A 20 10.02 19.88 -3.94
C PRO A 20 11.03 20.06 -5.05
N ILE A 21 10.62 20.76 -6.11
CA ILE A 21 11.49 21.27 -7.15
C ILE A 21 11.30 22.78 -7.22
N ALA A 22 12.02 23.45 -8.15
CA ALA A 22 11.97 24.91 -8.28
C ALA A 22 10.54 25.45 -8.39
N ARG A 23 10.29 26.63 -7.80
CA ARG A 23 9.02 27.38 -7.87
C ARG A 23 7.85 26.70 -7.15
N GLY A 24 8.11 25.96 -6.06
CA GLY A 24 7.06 25.37 -5.25
C GLY A 24 6.36 24.18 -5.88
N LYS A 25 6.82 23.67 -7.00
CA LYS A 25 6.28 22.48 -7.62
C LYS A 25 6.74 21.23 -6.88
N MET A 26 5.85 20.23 -6.83
CA MET A 26 6.15 18.94 -6.23
C MET A 26 6.17 17.86 -7.31
N VAL A 27 7.14 16.97 -7.22
CA VAL A 27 7.24 15.81 -8.11
C VAL A 27 7.37 14.55 -7.25
N LYS A 28 7.10 13.40 -7.83
CA LYS A 28 7.32 12.14 -7.13
C LYS A 28 8.79 12.03 -6.74
N SER A 29 9.04 11.66 -5.47
CA SER A 29 10.40 11.58 -4.96
C SER A 29 11.15 10.40 -5.56
N LYS A 30 12.47 10.50 -5.57
CA LYS A 30 13.34 9.40 -5.99
C LYS A 30 13.11 8.16 -5.10
N LYS A 31 12.95 8.39 -3.80
CA LYS A 31 12.69 7.31 -2.84
C LYS A 31 11.39 6.57 -3.16
N TYR A 32 10.33 7.30 -3.47
CA TYR A 32 9.05 6.72 -3.84
C TYR A 32 9.16 5.92 -5.15
N ASN A 33 9.80 6.50 -6.17
CA ASN A 33 9.95 5.83 -7.47
C ASN A 33 10.75 4.53 -7.35
N LEU A 34 11.80 4.52 -6.54
CA LEU A 34 12.59 3.32 -6.28
C LEU A 34 11.75 2.27 -5.52
N TRP A 35 10.94 2.72 -4.56
CA TRP A 35 10.08 1.85 -3.80
C TRP A 35 9.02 1.18 -4.71
N ILE A 36 8.41 1.95 -5.61
CA ILE A 36 7.45 1.42 -6.59
C ILE A 36 8.15 0.41 -7.52
N GLU A 37 9.30 0.78 -8.05
CA GLU A 37 10.07 -0.09 -8.96
C GLU A 37 10.41 -1.43 -8.32
N LYS A 38 10.77 -1.41 -7.04
CA LYS A 38 11.09 -2.63 -6.30
C LYS A 38 9.85 -3.49 -6.02
N ASN A 39 8.73 -2.86 -5.66
CA ASN A 39 7.57 -3.58 -5.14
C ASN A 39 6.53 -3.94 -6.21
N LEU A 40 6.53 -3.25 -7.34
CA LEU A 40 5.58 -3.50 -8.42
C LEU A 40 5.60 -4.98 -8.88
N PRO A 41 6.78 -5.56 -9.21
CA PRO A 41 6.81 -6.97 -9.61
C PRO A 41 6.41 -7.91 -8.48
N LEU A 42 6.67 -7.57 -7.23
CA LEU A 42 6.29 -8.40 -6.08
C LEU A 42 4.77 -8.47 -5.94
N VAL A 43 4.08 -7.35 -6.13
CA VAL A 43 2.61 -7.33 -6.09
C VAL A 43 2.04 -8.16 -7.25
N LYS A 44 2.55 -7.98 -8.44
CA LYS A 44 2.08 -8.72 -9.62
C LYS A 44 2.29 -10.22 -9.49
N GLU A 45 3.35 -10.63 -8.80
CA GLU A 45 3.62 -12.03 -8.54
C GLU A 45 2.66 -12.63 -7.51
N GLN A 46 2.32 -11.86 -6.49
CA GLN A 46 1.54 -12.34 -5.34
C GLN A 46 0.04 -12.17 -5.49
N MET A 47 -0.42 -11.24 -6.32
CA MET A 47 -1.86 -10.93 -6.46
C MET A 47 -2.31 -11.01 -7.92
N GLU A 48 -3.53 -11.50 -8.11
CA GLU A 48 -4.20 -11.48 -9.40
C GLU A 48 -4.99 -10.18 -9.55
N VAL A 49 -5.22 -9.76 -10.80
CA VAL A 49 -6.09 -8.63 -11.12
C VAL A 49 -7.48 -8.87 -10.55
N ILE A 50 -8.01 -7.87 -9.85
CA ILE A 50 -9.36 -7.95 -9.28
C ILE A 50 -10.36 -7.55 -10.35
N GLU A 51 -11.38 -8.38 -10.55
CA GLU A 51 -12.38 -8.17 -11.61
C GLU A 51 -13.77 -7.83 -11.08
N SER A 52 -14.03 -8.02 -9.78
CA SER A 52 -15.33 -7.73 -9.18
C SER A 52 -15.19 -6.65 -8.11
N PHE A 53 -16.08 -5.66 -8.14
CA PHE A 53 -16.04 -4.50 -7.25
C PHE A 53 -17.43 -4.17 -6.71
N PRO A 54 -17.54 -3.44 -5.59
CA PRO A 54 -16.43 -2.94 -4.76
C PRO A 54 -15.80 -4.03 -3.89
N ILE A 55 -14.64 -3.70 -3.32
CA ILE A 55 -13.93 -4.57 -2.40
C ILE A 55 -13.78 -3.89 -1.03
N ASN A 56 -13.52 -4.71 -0.02
CA ASN A 56 -13.01 -4.26 1.28
C ASN A 56 -11.51 -4.52 1.29
N LEU A 57 -10.73 -3.48 1.49
CA LEU A 57 -9.27 -3.58 1.53
C LEU A 57 -8.82 -3.65 2.98
N GLU A 58 -7.96 -4.61 3.29
CA GLU A 58 -7.40 -4.77 4.62
C GLU A 58 -5.88 -4.66 4.56
N ILE A 59 -5.34 -3.78 5.39
CA ILE A 59 -3.90 -3.54 5.49
C ILE A 59 -3.47 -3.87 6.91
N MET A 60 -2.52 -4.79 7.03
CA MET A 60 -1.94 -5.14 8.32
C MET A 60 -0.48 -4.74 8.33
N ILE A 61 -0.11 -3.89 9.28
CA ILE A 61 1.25 -3.42 9.46
C ILE A 61 1.90 -4.27 10.55
N LEU A 62 2.96 -4.98 10.18
CA LEU A 62 3.69 -5.86 11.10
C LEU A 62 5.05 -5.21 11.38
N ALA A 63 5.20 -4.65 12.56
CA ALA A 63 6.41 -3.92 12.93
C ALA A 63 6.55 -3.84 14.43
N ASN A 64 7.73 -3.43 14.91
CA ASN A 64 7.92 -3.26 16.35
C ASN A 64 7.10 -2.04 16.84
N HIS A 65 6.84 -2.04 18.14
CA HIS A 65 5.98 -1.02 18.77
C HIS A 65 6.49 0.41 18.52
N LEU A 66 7.80 0.61 18.62
CA LEU A 66 8.41 1.92 18.45
C LEU A 66 8.22 2.44 17.02
N TRP A 67 8.41 1.58 16.02
CA TRP A 67 8.17 1.93 14.62
C TRP A 67 6.71 2.31 14.40
N CYS A 68 5.77 1.51 14.94
CA CYS A 68 4.33 1.78 14.80
C CYS A 68 3.94 3.11 15.43
N MET A 69 4.53 3.48 16.56
CA MET A 69 4.25 4.76 17.22
C MET A 69 4.71 5.98 16.42
N LYS A 70 5.67 5.80 15.52
CA LYS A 70 6.23 6.89 14.72
C LYS A 70 5.55 7.04 13.35
N HIS A 71 4.63 6.15 12.99
CA HIS A 71 4.02 6.13 11.67
C HIS A 71 2.50 6.10 11.78
N ASP A 72 1.85 7.17 11.31
CA ASP A 72 0.40 7.25 11.28
C ASP A 72 -0.16 6.35 10.17
N SER A 73 -1.24 5.65 10.47
CA SER A 73 -1.85 4.69 9.55
C SER A 73 -2.28 5.33 8.23
N ASP A 74 -2.84 6.53 8.26
CA ASP A 74 -3.30 7.22 7.05
C ASP A 74 -2.13 7.56 6.11
N ASN A 75 -0.95 7.84 6.66
CA ASN A 75 0.24 8.12 5.87
C ASN A 75 0.83 6.87 5.21
N LEU A 76 0.48 5.68 5.69
CA LEU A 76 0.95 4.42 5.11
C LEU A 76 0.02 3.88 4.02
N VAL A 77 -1.24 4.28 4.05
CA VAL A 77 -2.27 3.76 3.12
C VAL A 77 -2.06 4.25 1.69
N LYS A 78 -1.80 5.54 1.50
CA LYS A 78 -1.74 6.16 0.17
C LYS A 78 -0.72 5.50 -0.76
N PRO A 79 0.54 5.30 -0.35
CA PRO A 79 1.51 4.64 -1.23
C PRO A 79 1.13 3.20 -1.57
N LEU A 80 0.50 2.48 -0.64
CA LEU A 80 0.09 1.09 -0.86
C LEU A 80 -1.03 1.00 -1.90
N ILE A 81 -2.02 1.88 -1.82
CA ILE A 81 -3.11 1.92 -2.81
C ILE A 81 -2.56 2.35 -4.18
N ASP A 82 -1.69 3.36 -4.23
CA ASP A 82 -1.04 3.76 -5.47
C ASP A 82 -0.29 2.60 -6.12
N LEU A 83 0.37 1.78 -5.31
CA LEU A 83 1.08 0.60 -5.81
C LEU A 83 0.11 -0.40 -6.44
N LEU A 84 -1.03 -0.66 -5.81
CA LEU A 84 -2.06 -1.56 -6.36
C LEU A 84 -2.61 -1.04 -7.69
N VAL A 85 -2.83 0.27 -7.80
CA VAL A 85 -3.30 0.89 -9.04
C VAL A 85 -2.23 0.79 -10.13
N LYS A 86 -0.98 1.10 -9.81
CA LYS A 86 0.13 0.99 -10.77
C LYS A 86 0.39 -0.45 -11.21
N ALA A 87 0.16 -1.41 -10.33
CA ALA A 87 0.27 -2.83 -10.66
C ALA A 87 -0.93 -3.35 -11.45
N GLU A 88 -1.92 -2.49 -11.67
CA GLU A 88 -3.17 -2.83 -12.37
C GLU A 88 -3.98 -3.92 -11.65
N ILE A 89 -3.79 -4.05 -10.34
CA ILE A 89 -4.61 -4.95 -9.51
C ILE A 89 -6.01 -4.37 -9.36
N ILE A 90 -6.10 -3.05 -9.17
CA ILE A 90 -7.37 -2.30 -9.15
C ILE A 90 -7.29 -1.14 -10.15
N PRO A 91 -8.42 -0.72 -10.73
CA PRO A 91 -8.39 0.39 -11.72
C PRO A 91 -8.14 1.76 -11.11
N ASP A 92 -8.64 2.01 -9.89
CA ASP A 92 -8.56 3.31 -9.24
C ASP A 92 -8.87 3.16 -7.76
N ASP A 93 -8.65 4.22 -6.99
CA ASP A 93 -8.82 4.22 -5.53
C ASP A 93 -10.16 4.81 -5.06
N THR A 94 -11.08 5.11 -5.97
CA THR A 94 -12.38 5.69 -5.61
C THR A 94 -13.31 4.67 -4.95
N SER A 95 -14.39 5.17 -4.33
CA SER A 95 -15.38 4.33 -3.65
C SER A 95 -16.09 3.34 -4.58
N ARG A 96 -16.00 3.56 -5.87
CA ARG A 96 -16.52 2.63 -6.87
C ARG A 96 -15.80 1.27 -6.78
N TYR A 97 -14.53 1.30 -6.41
CA TYR A 97 -13.68 0.10 -6.37
C TYR A 97 -13.35 -0.35 -4.95
N ILE A 98 -13.14 0.59 -4.03
CA ILE A 98 -12.81 0.29 -2.63
C ILE A 98 -13.89 0.90 -1.73
N GLU A 99 -14.70 0.05 -1.12
CA GLU A 99 -15.76 0.53 -0.22
C GLU A 99 -15.24 0.80 1.18
N ASN A 100 -14.40 -0.09 1.70
CA ASN A 100 -13.81 0.04 3.02
C ASN A 100 -12.32 -0.18 2.98
N ILE A 101 -11.59 0.58 3.79
CA ILE A 101 -10.17 0.37 4.04
C ILE A 101 -10.01 0.23 5.55
N SER A 102 -9.49 -0.91 6.00
CA SER A 102 -9.14 -1.09 7.40
C SER A 102 -7.62 -1.24 7.55
N VAL A 103 -7.07 -0.60 8.56
CA VAL A 103 -5.65 -0.67 8.88
C VAL A 103 -5.50 -1.19 10.30
N ARG A 104 -4.63 -2.16 10.46
CA ARG A 104 -4.38 -2.81 11.72
C ARG A 104 -2.89 -2.93 11.95
N TYR A 105 -2.46 -2.69 13.18
CA TYR A 105 -1.06 -2.90 13.58
C TYR A 105 -0.94 -4.21 14.34
N LEU A 106 0.11 -4.97 14.00
CA LEU A 106 0.50 -6.15 14.78
C LEU A 106 1.96 -5.96 15.16
N TYR A 107 2.24 -5.93 16.47
CA TYR A 107 3.59 -5.68 16.98
C TYR A 107 4.43 -6.94 16.87
N MET A 108 5.50 -6.84 16.10
CA MET A 108 6.42 -7.97 15.88
C MET A 108 7.86 -7.45 15.79
N PRO A 109 8.85 -8.26 16.23
CA PRO A 109 10.25 -7.90 16.03
C PRO A 109 10.65 -8.01 14.56
N GLY A 110 11.72 -7.34 14.20
CA GLY A 110 12.28 -7.40 12.84
C GLY A 110 11.92 -6.17 12.01
N PRO A 111 12.32 -6.16 10.74
CA PRO A 111 12.00 -5.04 9.85
C PRO A 111 10.51 -4.94 9.60
N PRO A 112 10.00 -3.71 9.37
CA PRO A 112 8.57 -3.55 9.13
C PRO A 112 8.14 -4.23 7.83
N THR A 113 7.01 -4.93 7.90
CA THR A 113 6.37 -5.55 6.75
C THR A 113 4.91 -5.14 6.72
N VAL A 114 4.28 -5.27 5.56
CA VAL A 114 2.87 -4.98 5.41
C VAL A 114 2.20 -6.12 4.63
N ARG A 115 1.03 -6.54 5.10
CA ARG A 115 0.19 -7.49 4.39
C ARG A 115 -1.03 -6.76 3.87
N ILE A 116 -1.28 -6.87 2.57
CA ILE A 116 -2.45 -6.31 1.91
C ILE A 116 -3.34 -7.48 1.49
N SER A 117 -4.61 -7.42 1.86
CA SER A 117 -5.58 -8.43 1.45
C SER A 117 -6.91 -7.74 1.16
N TYR A 118 -7.82 -8.48 0.52
CA TYR A 118 -9.13 -7.95 0.22
C TYR A 118 -10.18 -9.05 0.24
N ASP A 119 -11.44 -8.67 0.43
CA ASP A 119 -12.58 -9.52 0.17
C ASP A 119 -13.64 -8.70 -0.59
N PHE A 120 -14.61 -9.39 -1.13
CA PHE A 120 -15.69 -8.74 -1.87
C PHE A 120 -16.77 -8.25 -0.91
N VAL A 121 -17.37 -7.11 -1.24
CA VAL A 121 -18.52 -6.59 -0.51
C VAL A 121 -19.75 -7.42 -0.88
N GLU A 122 -20.45 -7.89 0.14
CA GLU A 122 -21.68 -8.67 -0.03
C GLU A 122 -22.92 -7.80 -0.13
#